data_beff82502b5420aa6d3ebeaa1937aec1
#
_entry.id   beff82502b5420aa6d3ebeaa1937aec1
#
_cell.length_a   1.000
_cell.length_b   1.000
_cell.length_c   1.000
_cell.angle_alpha   90.00
_cell.angle_beta   90.00
_cell.angle_gamma   90.00
#
_symmetry.space_group_name_H-M   'P 1'
#
loop_
_entity.id
_entity.type
_entity.pdbx_description
1 polymer ?
#
loop_
_entity_poly.entity_id
_entity_poly.type
_entity_poly.pdbx_seq_one_letter_code
_entity_poly.pdbx_strand_id
1 'polypeptide(L)'
;MAAKNQYGADSIKVLEGLEAVRKRPGMYIGSTGERGLHHLVWEVVDNAVDEAMAGFASKVTVRLLDDGGVEVSDDGRGIPVEMHATGVPTVDVVMTVLHAGGKFEEGAYQVSGGLHGVGVSVVNALSSRLEADIRRDGYEWSQVYTNSVPGVLKQGEKTKKTGTTVRFWADPKIFETTDYDFETVARRLQEMAFLNKGLTIELTDERVTKEEVVDEVVSDTAEAPKSAEEKAAESVSTQKVKHRTFHYPGGLVDFVKHINRTKSPIQQSVIGFDGKGDGHEVEVAMQWNGGYSESVHTFANTINTHEGGTHEEGFRSALTTVVNKYAKDKKLLKDKDPNLTGDDIREGLAAVISVKVSQPQFEGQTKTKLGNTEVKSFVQKVCNEQLTHWFEANPADAKVVVNKAVSSAQARIAARKARELVRRKSATDLGGLPGKLA
;
A
#
# COMPACT_ATOMS: atom_id res chain seq x y z
N MET A 1 11.83 -33.15 43.91
CA MET A 1 11.37 -31.86 44.46
C MET A 1 11.17 -30.89 43.30
N ALA A 2 9.94 -30.58 42.94
CA ALA A 2 9.68 -29.60 41.90
C ALA A 2 9.95 -28.20 42.46
N ALA A 3 10.87 -27.45 41.83
CA ALA A 3 11.11 -26.06 42.15
C ALA A 3 9.80 -25.29 41.91
N LYS A 4 9.19 -24.77 42.97
CA LYS A 4 8.08 -23.80 42.88
C LYS A 4 8.63 -22.59 42.13
N ASN A 5 8.18 -22.38 40.89
CA ASN A 5 8.34 -21.11 40.17
C ASN A 5 7.61 -20.04 41.01
N GLN A 6 8.33 -19.34 41.88
CA GLN A 6 7.78 -18.23 42.63
C GLN A 6 7.67 -17.05 41.65
N TYR A 7 6.44 -16.77 41.21
CA TYR A 7 6.11 -15.54 40.49
C TYR A 7 6.15 -14.39 41.52
N GLY A 8 7.21 -13.63 41.50
CA GLY A 8 7.46 -12.50 42.40
C GLY A 8 7.95 -11.27 41.65
N ALA A 9 8.25 -10.17 42.35
CA ALA A 9 8.72 -8.92 41.78
C ALA A 9 9.96 -9.11 40.85
N ASP A 10 10.87 -10.02 41.23
CA ASP A 10 12.09 -10.36 40.45
C ASP A 10 11.80 -11.04 39.10
N SER A 11 10.57 -11.57 38.91
CA SER A 11 10.15 -12.16 37.64
C SER A 11 9.63 -11.12 36.64
N ILE A 12 9.38 -9.89 37.08
CA ILE A 12 8.94 -8.78 36.24
C ILE A 12 10.17 -8.00 35.77
N LYS A 13 10.52 -8.19 34.48
CA LYS A 13 11.63 -7.47 33.85
C LYS A 13 11.10 -6.31 33.03
N VAL A 14 11.66 -5.12 33.24
CA VAL A 14 11.48 -3.97 32.36
C VAL A 14 12.50 -4.08 31.24
N LEU A 15 12.06 -4.03 30.01
CA LEU A 15 12.92 -3.97 28.82
C LEU A 15 12.90 -2.53 28.33
N GLU A 16 14.06 -1.97 28.11
CA GLU A 16 14.20 -0.59 27.64
C GLU A 16 14.68 -0.53 26.18
N GLY A 17 14.25 0.50 25.47
CA GLY A 17 14.73 0.81 24.13
C GLY A 17 14.61 -0.34 23.14
N LEU A 18 15.65 -0.54 22.32
CA LEU A 18 15.69 -1.52 21.22
C LEU A 18 15.78 -2.97 21.72
N GLU A 19 16.15 -3.23 22.97
CA GLU A 19 16.16 -4.59 23.52
C GLU A 19 14.75 -5.20 23.55
N ALA A 20 13.72 -4.40 23.83
CA ALA A 20 12.33 -4.83 23.82
C ALA A 20 11.92 -5.32 22.42
N VAL A 21 12.36 -4.63 21.35
CA VAL A 21 12.13 -5.00 19.96
C VAL A 21 12.77 -6.34 19.62
N ARG A 22 14.05 -6.51 19.95
CA ARG A 22 14.80 -7.77 19.69
C ARG A 22 14.16 -8.96 20.40
N LYS A 23 13.64 -8.75 21.60
CA LYS A 23 13.05 -9.82 22.41
C LYS A 23 11.64 -10.21 21.96
N ARG A 24 10.89 -9.29 21.37
CA ARG A 24 9.50 -9.49 20.90
C ARG A 24 9.28 -8.87 19.53
N PRO A 25 10.03 -9.30 18.49
CA PRO A 25 9.97 -8.69 17.16
C PRO A 25 8.57 -8.76 16.56
N GLY A 26 7.82 -9.83 16.79
CA GLY A 26 6.45 -9.99 16.29
C GLY A 26 5.47 -8.90 16.73
N MET A 27 5.74 -8.18 17.83
CA MET A 27 4.91 -7.03 18.25
C MET A 27 5.08 -5.83 17.32
N TYR A 28 6.21 -5.72 16.61
CA TYR A 28 6.56 -4.57 15.77
C TYR A 28 6.43 -4.88 14.28
N ILE A 29 6.80 -6.08 13.85
CA ILE A 29 6.81 -6.49 12.44
C ILE A 29 5.83 -7.65 12.13
N GLY A 30 5.03 -8.08 13.10
CA GLY A 30 4.00 -9.10 12.95
C GLY A 30 4.51 -10.54 12.97
N SER A 31 5.68 -10.84 12.42
CA SER A 31 6.31 -12.18 12.42
C SER A 31 7.82 -12.10 12.24
N THR A 32 8.53 -13.22 12.41
CA THR A 32 9.96 -13.36 12.10
C THR A 32 10.22 -14.19 10.83
N GLY A 33 9.16 -14.64 10.17
CA GLY A 33 9.24 -15.28 8.87
C GLY A 33 9.37 -14.28 7.72
N GLU A 34 9.18 -14.74 6.49
CA GLU A 34 9.33 -13.98 5.24
C GLU A 34 8.54 -12.65 5.24
N ARG A 35 7.30 -12.66 5.73
CA ARG A 35 6.46 -11.45 5.80
C ARG A 35 7.07 -10.37 6.70
N GLY A 36 7.60 -10.75 7.87
CA GLY A 36 8.24 -9.82 8.78
C GLY A 36 9.60 -9.35 8.27
N LEU A 37 10.32 -10.21 7.54
CA LEU A 37 11.56 -9.84 6.87
C LEU A 37 11.32 -8.71 5.85
N HIS A 38 10.34 -8.88 4.96
CA HIS A 38 9.99 -7.86 3.97
C HIS A 38 9.47 -6.57 4.63
N HIS A 39 8.87 -6.65 5.82
CA HIS A 39 8.41 -5.47 6.55
C HIS A 39 9.55 -4.49 6.87
N LEU A 40 10.78 -4.99 7.08
CA LEU A 40 11.95 -4.12 7.26
C LEU A 40 12.20 -3.23 6.03
N VAL A 41 12.01 -3.78 4.84
CA VAL A 41 12.14 -3.00 3.59
C VAL A 41 11.07 -1.93 3.53
N TRP A 42 9.82 -2.29 3.89
CA TRP A 42 8.69 -1.34 3.87
C TRP A 42 8.93 -0.15 4.80
N GLU A 43 9.42 -0.37 6.00
CA GLU A 43 9.68 0.71 6.96
C GLU A 43 10.72 1.72 6.46
N VAL A 44 11.75 1.25 5.74
CA VAL A 44 12.76 2.17 5.18
C VAL A 44 12.24 2.87 3.92
N VAL A 45 11.53 2.14 3.05
CA VAL A 45 10.93 2.71 1.83
C VAL A 45 9.85 3.73 2.17
N ASP A 46 9.01 3.46 3.17
CA ASP A 46 7.97 4.39 3.63
C ASP A 46 8.57 5.74 4.06
N ASN A 47 9.76 5.75 4.67
CA ASN A 47 10.45 7.01 5.01
C ASN A 47 10.89 7.78 3.76
N ALA A 48 11.39 7.10 2.73
CA ALA A 48 11.76 7.72 1.46
C ALA A 48 10.51 8.25 0.72
N VAL A 49 9.40 7.51 0.76
CA VAL A 49 8.11 7.92 0.19
C VAL A 49 7.51 9.10 0.97
N ASP A 50 7.69 9.17 2.29
CA ASP A 50 7.25 10.33 3.08
C ASP A 50 7.95 11.61 2.64
N GLU A 51 9.25 11.57 2.27
CA GLU A 51 9.95 12.72 1.66
C GLU A 51 9.34 13.10 0.31
N ALA A 52 8.91 12.11 -0.49
CA ALA A 52 8.23 12.37 -1.76
C ALA A 52 6.83 12.98 -1.56
N MET A 53 6.04 12.46 -0.60
CA MET A 53 4.74 13.04 -0.25
C MET A 53 4.85 14.47 0.28
N ALA A 54 5.95 14.78 0.98
CA ALA A 54 6.25 16.13 1.44
C ALA A 54 6.78 17.04 0.32
N GLY A 55 6.99 16.51 -0.90
CA GLY A 55 7.44 17.27 -2.08
C GLY A 55 8.95 17.48 -2.16
N PHE A 56 9.74 16.77 -1.35
CA PHE A 56 11.21 16.94 -1.30
C PHE A 56 11.98 15.86 -2.05
N ALA A 57 11.37 14.68 -2.30
CA ALA A 57 11.99 13.62 -3.10
C ALA A 57 11.21 13.37 -4.39
N SER A 58 11.93 12.99 -5.43
CA SER A 58 11.39 12.64 -6.74
C SER A 58 11.79 11.23 -7.17
N LYS A 59 12.80 10.67 -6.52
CA LYS A 59 13.34 9.36 -6.85
C LYS A 59 13.67 8.55 -5.59
N VAL A 60 13.28 7.27 -5.62
CA VAL A 60 13.66 6.27 -4.62
C VAL A 60 14.31 5.11 -5.34
N THR A 61 15.44 4.63 -4.83
CA THR A 61 16.17 3.47 -5.38
C THR A 61 16.25 2.39 -4.31
N VAL A 62 15.87 1.17 -4.65
CA VAL A 62 15.97 -0.01 -3.78
C VAL A 62 16.89 -1.03 -4.45
N ARG A 63 17.85 -1.56 -3.69
CA ARG A 63 18.80 -2.57 -4.17
C ARG A 63 18.83 -3.76 -3.20
N LEU A 64 18.65 -4.95 -3.72
CA LEU A 64 18.94 -6.20 -3.01
C LEU A 64 20.40 -6.54 -3.29
N LEU A 65 21.25 -6.41 -2.27
CA LEU A 65 22.69 -6.50 -2.40
C LEU A 65 23.15 -7.97 -2.49
N ASP A 66 24.27 -8.21 -3.12
CA ASP A 66 24.86 -9.53 -3.31
C ASP A 66 25.29 -10.20 -1.99
N ASP A 67 25.58 -9.40 -0.96
CA ASP A 67 25.92 -9.86 0.39
C ASP A 67 24.69 -10.10 1.31
N GLY A 68 23.47 -10.06 0.74
CA GLY A 68 22.21 -10.29 1.45
C GLY A 68 21.65 -9.06 2.17
N GLY A 69 22.26 -7.89 2.03
CA GLY A 69 21.77 -6.62 2.52
C GLY A 69 20.68 -6.03 1.62
N VAL A 70 20.03 -4.99 2.13
CA VAL A 70 19.10 -4.14 1.35
C VAL A 70 19.57 -2.69 1.47
N GLU A 71 19.61 -2.00 0.34
CA GLU A 71 19.85 -0.56 0.25
C GLU A 71 18.58 0.16 -0.20
N VAL A 72 18.21 1.23 0.49
CA VAL A 72 17.16 2.17 0.08
C VAL A 72 17.75 3.57 0.07
N SER A 73 17.63 4.27 -1.06
CA SER A 73 18.15 5.63 -1.23
C SER A 73 17.07 6.55 -1.77
N ASP A 74 16.99 7.78 -1.24
CA ASP A 74 16.15 8.86 -1.72
C ASP A 74 16.97 10.12 -2.06
N ASP A 75 16.36 11.02 -2.80
CA ASP A 75 16.88 12.35 -3.14
C ASP A 75 16.20 13.49 -2.33
N GLY A 76 15.66 13.14 -1.14
CA GLY A 76 14.97 14.06 -0.24
C GLY A 76 15.91 15.03 0.51
N ARG A 77 15.46 15.53 1.66
CA ARG A 77 16.21 16.53 2.45
C ARG A 77 17.42 15.95 3.20
N GLY A 78 17.46 14.64 3.40
CA GLY A 78 18.42 13.97 4.28
C GLY A 78 18.02 14.06 5.77
N ILE A 79 18.31 12.99 6.53
CA ILE A 79 18.09 12.97 7.99
C ILE A 79 18.94 14.08 8.66
N PRO A 80 18.40 14.82 9.64
CA PRO A 80 19.17 15.80 10.42
C PRO A 80 20.40 15.18 11.07
N VAL A 81 21.55 15.86 10.99
CA VAL A 81 22.85 15.39 11.49
C VAL A 81 23.37 16.23 12.67
N GLU A 82 22.74 17.39 12.92
CA GLU A 82 23.05 18.27 14.02
C GLU A 82 22.84 17.58 15.40
N MET A 83 23.46 18.13 16.43
CA MET A 83 23.31 17.63 17.81
C MET A 83 21.89 17.86 18.30
N HIS A 84 21.25 16.79 18.74
CA HIS A 84 19.94 16.84 19.38
C HIS A 84 20.03 17.34 20.83
N ALA A 85 18.92 17.82 21.40
CA ALA A 85 18.84 18.27 22.78
C ALA A 85 19.26 17.21 23.83
N THR A 86 19.24 15.96 23.48
CA THR A 86 19.70 14.82 24.29
C THR A 86 21.24 14.68 24.35
N GLY A 87 21.98 15.50 23.60
CA GLY A 87 23.44 15.49 23.59
C GLY A 87 24.09 14.46 22.66
N VAL A 88 23.30 13.84 21.76
CA VAL A 88 23.78 12.91 20.70
C VAL A 88 23.36 13.44 19.32
N PRO A 89 23.99 12.99 18.20
CA PRO A 89 23.55 13.35 16.87
C PRO A 89 22.08 12.99 16.63
N THR A 90 21.33 13.84 15.92
CA THR A 90 19.91 13.60 15.66
C THR A 90 19.68 12.28 14.90
N VAL A 91 20.59 11.90 14.01
CA VAL A 91 20.52 10.60 13.31
C VAL A 91 20.55 9.44 14.30
N ASP A 92 21.33 9.52 15.38
CA ASP A 92 21.36 8.47 16.41
C ASP A 92 20.03 8.37 17.15
N VAL A 93 19.40 9.52 17.44
CA VAL A 93 18.06 9.54 18.05
C VAL A 93 17.05 8.83 17.13
N VAL A 94 17.05 9.17 15.84
CA VAL A 94 16.13 8.57 14.84
C VAL A 94 16.35 7.05 14.71
N MET A 95 17.61 6.60 14.76
CA MET A 95 17.96 5.21 14.53
C MET A 95 17.91 4.33 15.78
N THR A 96 17.96 4.90 16.99
CA THR A 96 18.09 4.11 18.23
C THR A 96 17.01 4.35 19.26
N VAL A 97 16.21 5.40 19.13
CA VAL A 97 15.16 5.71 20.09
C VAL A 97 13.79 5.38 19.48
N LEU A 98 12.99 4.60 20.22
CA LEU A 98 11.59 4.34 19.85
C LEU A 98 10.75 5.60 20.12
N HIS A 99 9.76 5.82 19.26
CA HIS A 99 8.88 6.99 19.34
C HIS A 99 9.63 8.33 19.22
N ALA A 100 10.69 8.37 18.42
CA ALA A 100 11.42 9.57 18.04
C ALA A 100 11.25 9.83 16.54
N GLY A 101 11.06 11.09 16.16
CA GLY A 101 10.98 11.50 14.76
C GLY A 101 10.26 12.83 14.57
N GLY A 102 10.60 13.54 13.50
CA GLY A 102 9.99 14.83 13.12
C GLY A 102 8.53 14.75 12.66
N LYS A 103 7.93 13.55 12.67
CA LYS A 103 6.54 13.29 12.26
C LYS A 103 5.53 13.51 13.39
N PHE A 104 6.01 13.75 14.63
CA PHE A 104 5.17 14.07 15.79
C PHE A 104 4.84 15.55 15.91
N GLU A 105 5.61 16.44 15.26
CA GLU A 105 5.38 17.88 15.29
C GLU A 105 4.63 18.35 14.04
N GLU A 106 3.62 19.19 14.25
CA GLU A 106 2.90 19.86 13.16
C GLU A 106 3.86 20.81 12.43
N GLY A 107 4.17 20.52 11.16
CA GLY A 107 4.97 21.40 10.31
C GLY A 107 6.02 20.72 9.44
N ALA A 108 6.65 19.63 9.87
CA ALA A 108 7.66 18.93 9.08
C ALA A 108 7.04 17.99 8.03
N TYR A 109 5.92 17.34 8.39
CA TYR A 109 5.13 16.46 7.52
C TYR A 109 3.64 16.68 7.80
N GLN A 110 2.88 17.15 6.81
CA GLN A 110 1.42 17.28 6.95
C GLN A 110 0.72 15.92 6.89
N VAL A 111 1.29 15.00 6.15
CA VAL A 111 0.82 13.63 5.95
C VAL A 111 2.02 12.71 5.93
N SER A 112 1.94 11.58 6.62
CA SER A 112 3.02 10.59 6.68
C SER A 112 2.44 9.19 6.83
N GLY A 113 3.08 8.18 6.23
CA GLY A 113 2.81 6.76 6.46
C GLY A 113 3.44 6.26 7.77
N GLY A 114 4.58 6.82 8.14
CA GLY A 114 5.32 6.50 9.36
C GLY A 114 4.79 7.23 10.59
N LEU A 115 3.71 6.73 11.21
CA LEU A 115 2.97 7.41 12.28
C LEU A 115 3.54 7.23 13.69
N HIS A 116 4.27 6.14 13.93
CA HIS A 116 4.63 5.74 15.30
C HIS A 116 6.06 6.13 15.71
N GLY A 117 6.85 6.68 14.77
CA GLY A 117 8.24 7.03 15.03
C GLY A 117 9.12 5.86 15.47
N VAL A 118 8.78 4.64 15.00
CA VAL A 118 9.49 3.41 15.39
C VAL A 118 10.08 2.66 14.19
N GLY A 119 9.69 2.97 12.96
CA GLY A 119 10.01 2.16 11.78
C GLY A 119 11.49 1.87 11.63
N VAL A 120 12.31 2.88 11.39
CA VAL A 120 13.75 2.69 11.13
C VAL A 120 14.51 2.23 12.37
N SER A 121 14.10 2.62 13.57
CA SER A 121 14.72 2.14 14.82
C SER A 121 14.42 0.65 15.06
N VAL A 122 13.24 0.17 14.64
CA VAL A 122 12.90 -1.27 14.60
C VAL A 122 13.77 -2.01 13.58
N VAL A 123 13.97 -1.43 12.37
CA VAL A 123 14.89 -2.02 11.37
C VAL A 123 16.31 -2.14 11.96
N ASN A 124 16.82 -1.09 12.59
CA ASN A 124 18.12 -1.12 13.26
C ASN A 124 18.17 -2.19 14.36
N ALA A 125 17.13 -2.26 15.21
CA ALA A 125 17.04 -3.26 16.28
C ALA A 125 17.11 -4.70 15.76
N LEU A 126 16.50 -4.98 14.61
CA LEU A 126 16.38 -6.32 14.03
C LEU A 126 17.46 -6.63 12.98
N SER A 127 18.45 -5.74 12.82
CA SER A 127 19.58 -5.89 11.93
C SER A 127 20.87 -6.22 12.71
N SER A 128 21.72 -7.03 12.14
CA SER A 128 23.08 -7.24 12.64
C SER A 128 23.98 -6.03 12.35
N ARG A 129 23.71 -5.33 11.24
CA ARG A 129 24.38 -4.10 10.81
C ARG A 129 23.38 -3.20 10.10
N LEU A 130 23.51 -1.87 10.33
CA LEU A 130 22.83 -0.85 9.57
C LEU A 130 23.81 0.29 9.28
N GLU A 131 23.72 0.86 8.10
CA GLU A 131 24.50 2.02 7.67
C GLU A 131 23.56 3.12 7.19
N ALA A 132 23.84 4.35 7.54
CA ALA A 132 23.15 5.53 7.06
C ALA A 132 24.17 6.49 6.41
N ASP A 133 24.02 6.72 5.12
CA ASP A 133 24.74 7.74 4.39
C ASP A 133 23.78 8.91 4.10
N ILE A 134 24.11 10.09 4.56
CA ILE A 134 23.26 11.27 4.54
C ILE A 134 23.95 12.36 3.75
N ARG A 135 23.23 12.96 2.80
CA ARG A 135 23.68 14.14 2.05
C ARG A 135 22.84 15.32 2.51
N ARG A 136 23.46 16.17 3.33
CA ARG A 136 22.78 17.31 3.95
C ARG A 136 23.77 18.43 4.30
N ASP A 137 23.30 19.65 4.26
CA ASP A 137 24.05 20.86 4.66
C ASP A 137 25.38 21.03 3.91
N GLY A 138 25.41 20.57 2.64
CA GLY A 138 26.58 20.70 1.76
C GLY A 138 27.66 19.64 1.97
N TYR A 139 27.41 18.61 2.77
CA TYR A 139 28.36 17.52 3.07
C TYR A 139 27.69 16.14 2.99
N GLU A 140 28.53 15.14 2.81
CA GLU A 140 28.20 13.75 3.03
C GLU A 140 28.50 13.39 4.47
N TRP A 141 27.63 12.57 5.07
CA TRP A 141 27.76 12.06 6.43
C TRP A 141 27.54 10.58 6.44
N SER A 142 28.29 9.84 7.22
CA SER A 142 28.15 8.40 7.36
C SER A 142 28.11 7.95 8.80
N GLN A 143 27.18 7.05 9.10
CA GLN A 143 26.99 6.44 10.41
C GLN A 143 26.79 4.95 10.26
N VAL A 144 27.45 4.17 11.10
CA VAL A 144 27.34 2.70 11.11
C VAL A 144 26.84 2.25 12.48
N TYR A 145 25.87 1.34 12.47
CA TYR A 145 25.32 0.70 13.65
C TYR A 145 25.63 -0.80 13.60
N THR A 146 26.19 -1.35 14.67
CA THR A 146 26.48 -2.76 14.82
C THR A 146 25.69 -3.33 15.98
N ASN A 147 24.77 -4.26 15.72
CA ASN A 147 23.81 -4.74 16.72
C ASN A 147 23.13 -3.59 17.47
N SER A 148 22.67 -2.58 16.72
CA SER A 148 22.01 -1.38 17.20
C SER A 148 22.88 -0.38 17.97
N VAL A 149 24.17 -0.65 18.16
CA VAL A 149 25.10 0.25 18.82
C VAL A 149 25.67 1.23 17.79
N PRO A 150 25.51 2.57 17.99
CA PRO A 150 26.04 3.56 17.07
C PRO A 150 27.56 3.63 17.12
N GLY A 151 28.20 3.74 15.95
CA GLY A 151 29.56 4.14 15.80
C GLY A 151 29.74 5.65 15.94
N VAL A 152 30.76 6.22 15.35
CA VAL A 152 30.99 7.68 15.33
C VAL A 152 30.44 8.22 14.02
N LEU A 153 29.59 9.27 14.09
CA LEU A 153 29.14 10.00 12.92
C LEU A 153 30.34 10.68 12.26
N LYS A 154 30.56 10.40 10.98
CA LYS A 154 31.68 10.92 10.21
C LYS A 154 31.19 11.88 9.14
N GLN A 155 31.78 13.07 9.11
CA GLN A 155 31.62 14.01 8.00
C GLN A 155 32.59 13.61 6.89
N GLY A 156 32.04 13.47 5.68
CA GLY A 156 32.76 13.16 4.45
C GLY A 156 32.99 14.39 3.55
N GLU A 157 32.91 14.16 2.26
CA GLU A 157 33.20 15.17 1.23
C GLU A 157 32.05 16.19 1.08
N LYS A 158 32.39 17.31 0.43
CA LYS A 158 31.39 18.33 0.05
C LYS A 158 30.51 17.80 -1.07
N THR A 159 29.21 18.00 -0.96
CA THR A 159 28.24 17.62 -2.00
C THR A 159 27.17 18.69 -2.18
N LYS A 160 26.64 18.79 -3.40
CA LYS A 160 25.46 19.60 -3.70
C LYS A 160 24.16 18.78 -3.67
N LYS A 161 24.29 17.46 -3.58
CA LYS A 161 23.15 16.54 -3.52
C LYS A 161 22.58 16.51 -2.11
N THR A 162 21.31 16.20 -2.01
CA THR A 162 20.62 15.90 -0.75
C THR A 162 20.04 14.49 -0.79
N GLY A 163 19.63 13.96 0.36
CA GLY A 163 18.97 12.67 0.46
C GLY A 163 19.56 11.76 1.51
N THR A 164 18.94 10.61 1.69
CA THR A 164 19.36 9.58 2.63
C THR A 164 19.54 8.25 1.90
N THR A 165 20.55 7.51 2.28
CA THR A 165 20.74 6.12 1.88
C THR A 165 20.87 5.28 3.14
N VAL A 166 20.00 4.29 3.30
CA VAL A 166 20.04 3.34 4.40
C VAL A 166 20.35 1.96 3.85
N ARG A 167 21.38 1.30 4.38
CA ARG A 167 21.69 -0.12 4.12
C ARG A 167 21.49 -0.89 5.40
N PHE A 168 20.89 -2.06 5.32
CA PHE A 168 20.70 -2.90 6.49
C PHE A 168 20.81 -4.39 6.14
N TRP A 169 21.29 -5.17 7.11
CA TRP A 169 21.42 -6.62 7.04
C TRP A 169 20.60 -7.23 8.17
N ALA A 170 19.51 -7.90 7.84
CA ALA A 170 18.65 -8.56 8.82
C ALA A 170 19.45 -9.55 9.67
N ASP A 171 19.16 -9.60 10.99
CA ASP A 171 19.89 -10.47 11.91
C ASP A 171 19.43 -11.94 11.75
N PRO A 172 20.28 -12.86 11.25
CA PRO A 172 19.91 -14.28 11.05
C PRO A 172 19.64 -15.03 12.36
N LYS A 173 19.91 -14.42 13.51
CA LYS A 173 19.53 -14.98 14.82
C LYS A 173 18.09 -14.69 15.21
N ILE A 174 17.45 -13.76 14.50
CA ILE A 174 16.06 -13.31 14.76
C ILE A 174 15.12 -13.86 13.69
N PHE A 175 15.52 -13.79 12.43
CA PHE A 175 14.70 -14.18 11.29
C PHE A 175 14.91 -15.64 10.90
N GLU A 176 13.83 -16.29 10.49
CA GLU A 176 13.84 -17.68 9.97
C GLU A 176 14.56 -17.76 8.61
N THR A 177 14.51 -16.68 7.85
CA THR A 177 15.24 -16.48 6.59
C THR A 177 15.67 -15.04 6.46
N THR A 178 16.75 -14.77 5.74
CA THR A 178 17.21 -13.41 5.37
C THR A 178 17.21 -13.21 3.86
N ASP A 179 16.54 -14.11 3.13
CA ASP A 179 16.42 -14.02 1.67
C ASP A 179 15.16 -13.25 1.27
N TYR A 180 15.35 -12.15 0.55
CA TYR A 180 14.27 -11.27 0.08
C TYR A 180 13.76 -11.73 -1.28
N ASP A 181 12.43 -11.92 -1.41
CA ASP A 181 11.79 -12.22 -2.68
C ASP A 181 11.64 -10.96 -3.54
N PHE A 182 12.27 -10.98 -4.72
CA PHE A 182 12.27 -9.84 -5.65
C PHE A 182 10.86 -9.45 -6.10
N GLU A 183 10.00 -10.42 -6.41
CA GLU A 183 8.66 -10.15 -6.90
C GLU A 183 7.74 -9.57 -5.82
N THR A 184 7.94 -9.98 -4.57
CA THR A 184 7.22 -9.41 -3.42
C THR A 184 7.63 -7.96 -3.20
N VAL A 185 8.93 -7.65 -3.29
CA VAL A 185 9.43 -6.28 -3.21
C VAL A 185 8.91 -5.46 -4.39
N ALA A 186 9.02 -5.97 -5.63
CA ALA A 186 8.59 -5.30 -6.84
C ALA A 186 7.11 -4.91 -6.80
N ARG A 187 6.22 -5.82 -6.40
CA ARG A 187 4.78 -5.54 -6.27
C ARG A 187 4.49 -4.39 -5.32
N ARG A 188 5.14 -4.37 -4.17
CA ARG A 188 4.91 -3.30 -3.18
C ARG A 188 5.43 -1.96 -3.67
N LEU A 189 6.62 -1.92 -4.28
CA LEU A 189 7.18 -0.70 -4.86
C LEU A 189 6.32 -0.17 -6.02
N GLN A 190 5.76 -1.06 -6.83
CA GLN A 190 4.83 -0.69 -7.89
C GLN A 190 3.55 -0.05 -7.33
N GLU A 191 2.96 -0.61 -6.27
CA GLU A 191 1.82 0.01 -5.58
C GLU A 191 2.17 1.42 -5.06
N MET A 192 3.33 1.58 -4.43
CA MET A 192 3.79 2.88 -3.93
C MET A 192 3.99 3.90 -5.05
N ALA A 193 4.50 3.48 -6.21
CA ALA A 193 4.67 4.35 -7.36
C ALA A 193 3.31 4.79 -7.95
N PHE A 194 2.29 3.93 -7.99
CA PHE A 194 0.94 4.31 -8.37
C PHE A 194 0.30 5.30 -7.41
N LEU A 195 0.53 5.14 -6.10
CA LEU A 195 -0.04 5.99 -5.05
C LEU A 195 0.62 7.37 -4.97
N ASN A 196 1.83 7.51 -5.51
CA ASN A 196 2.62 8.74 -5.48
C ASN A 196 2.92 9.21 -6.90
N LYS A 197 1.93 9.87 -7.49
CA LYS A 197 1.97 10.38 -8.86
C LYS A 197 3.27 11.16 -9.14
N GLY A 198 4.02 10.72 -10.15
CA GLY A 198 5.27 11.36 -10.58
C GLY A 198 6.53 10.89 -9.83
N LEU A 199 6.40 10.09 -8.76
CA LEU A 199 7.54 9.47 -8.10
C LEU A 199 8.12 8.36 -8.99
N THR A 200 9.45 8.35 -9.13
CA THR A 200 10.18 7.25 -9.78
C THR A 200 10.75 6.33 -8.72
N ILE A 201 10.45 5.04 -8.80
CA ILE A 201 11.03 4.02 -7.93
C ILE A 201 11.78 3.01 -8.79
N GLU A 202 13.07 2.79 -8.48
CA GLU A 202 13.90 1.79 -9.14
C GLU A 202 14.19 0.62 -8.19
N LEU A 203 14.08 -0.61 -8.69
CA LEU A 203 14.44 -1.82 -7.98
C LEU A 203 15.52 -2.57 -8.75
N THR A 204 16.61 -2.90 -8.07
CA THR A 204 17.73 -3.68 -8.61
C THR A 204 18.02 -4.89 -7.73
N ASP A 205 18.18 -6.06 -8.32
CA ASP A 205 18.64 -7.28 -7.63
C ASP A 205 20.07 -7.60 -8.08
N GLU A 206 21.03 -7.40 -7.20
CA GLU A 206 22.47 -7.66 -7.48
C GLU A 206 22.87 -9.09 -7.16
N ARG A 207 21.98 -9.86 -6.54
CA ARG A 207 22.23 -11.27 -6.25
C ARG A 207 22.29 -12.06 -7.55
N VAL A 208 23.36 -12.79 -7.75
CA VAL A 208 23.60 -13.54 -8.99
C VAL A 208 22.57 -14.67 -9.12
N THR A 209 21.64 -14.52 -10.04
CA THR A 209 20.78 -15.63 -10.47
C THR A 209 21.26 -16.15 -11.82
N LYS A 210 21.29 -17.47 -11.98
CA LYS A 210 21.67 -18.14 -13.25
C LYS A 210 20.60 -18.00 -14.36
N GLU A 211 19.53 -17.24 -14.12
CA GLU A 211 18.40 -17.08 -15.04
C GLU A 211 18.50 -15.75 -15.81
N GLU A 212 18.00 -15.77 -17.03
CA GLU A 212 18.10 -14.68 -18.01
C GLU A 212 17.50 -13.37 -17.51
N VAL A 213 18.20 -12.28 -17.76
CA VAL A 213 17.74 -10.91 -17.44
C VAL A 213 16.70 -10.46 -18.47
N VAL A 214 15.60 -9.98 -17.96
CA VAL A 214 14.63 -9.21 -18.74
C VAL A 214 14.61 -7.81 -18.16
N ASP A 215 15.12 -6.82 -18.92
CA ASP A 215 14.87 -5.42 -18.65
C ASP A 215 13.38 -5.15 -18.93
N GLU A 216 12.57 -5.13 -17.88
CA GLU A 216 11.15 -4.81 -17.98
C GLU A 216 10.95 -3.35 -17.53
N VAL A 217 10.92 -2.45 -18.52
CA VAL A 217 10.35 -1.11 -18.31
C VAL A 217 8.83 -1.29 -18.27
N VAL A 218 8.27 -1.36 -17.08
CA VAL A 218 6.81 -1.42 -16.90
C VAL A 218 6.26 0.00 -16.98
N SER A 219 6.18 0.52 -18.22
CA SER A 219 5.36 1.69 -18.52
C SER A 219 4.14 1.21 -19.30
N ASP A 220 2.95 1.39 -18.77
CA ASP A 220 1.68 1.10 -19.46
C ASP A 220 1.34 2.12 -20.57
N THR A 221 2.28 3.00 -20.95
CA THR A 221 2.19 3.86 -22.13
C THR A 221 2.71 3.09 -23.31
N ALA A 222 1.79 2.70 -24.20
CA ALA A 222 2.09 2.00 -25.44
C ALA A 222 2.99 2.82 -26.37
N GLU A 223 4.30 2.62 -26.25
CA GLU A 223 5.24 2.90 -27.33
C GLU A 223 5.63 1.58 -27.99
N ALA A 224 5.62 1.60 -29.32
CA ALA A 224 5.81 0.44 -30.16
C ALA A 224 7.18 -0.25 -29.95
N PRO A 225 7.27 -1.58 -30.09
CA PRO A 225 8.51 -2.31 -29.87
C PRO A 225 9.57 -1.90 -30.92
N LYS A 226 10.75 -1.47 -30.45
CA LYS A 226 11.92 -1.26 -31.28
C LYS A 226 12.35 -2.59 -31.93
N SER A 227 12.77 -2.49 -33.18
CA SER A 227 13.06 -3.62 -34.07
C SER A 227 14.17 -4.54 -33.55
N ALA A 228 14.09 -5.81 -33.95
CA ALA A 228 14.97 -6.92 -33.53
C ALA A 228 16.47 -6.74 -33.91
N GLU A 229 16.83 -5.74 -34.67
CA GLU A 229 18.20 -5.52 -35.16
C GLU A 229 19.11 -4.72 -34.21
N GLU A 230 18.55 -3.99 -33.22
CA GLU A 230 19.33 -3.27 -32.22
C GLU A 230 19.78 -4.15 -31.04
N LYS A 231 19.31 -5.42 -30.96
CA LYS A 231 19.66 -6.34 -29.88
C LYS A 231 20.93 -7.17 -30.10
N ALA A 232 21.63 -6.98 -31.24
CA ALA A 232 22.75 -7.88 -31.64
C ALA A 232 24.16 -7.33 -31.34
N ALA A 233 24.32 -6.18 -30.72
CA ALA A 233 25.61 -5.48 -30.69
C ALA A 233 26.26 -5.30 -29.30
N GLU A 234 25.92 -6.10 -28.28
CA GLU A 234 26.71 -6.09 -27.04
C GLU A 234 26.75 -7.45 -26.34
N SER A 235 27.61 -8.35 -26.87
CA SER A 235 28.04 -9.55 -26.14
C SER A 235 29.35 -9.27 -25.40
N VAL A 236 29.27 -8.60 -24.28
CA VAL A 236 30.31 -8.62 -23.25
C VAL A 236 29.69 -9.32 -22.04
N SER A 237 30.39 -10.32 -21.49
CA SER A 237 29.96 -11.12 -20.34
C SER A 237 29.85 -10.24 -19.09
N THR A 238 28.74 -9.55 -18.95
CA THR A 238 28.36 -8.79 -17.76
C THR A 238 27.39 -9.63 -16.95
N GLN A 239 27.62 -9.78 -15.66
CA GLN A 239 26.71 -10.35 -14.70
C GLN A 239 25.34 -9.67 -14.84
N LYS A 240 24.30 -10.45 -15.14
CA LYS A 240 23.00 -9.91 -15.48
C LYS A 240 22.21 -9.65 -14.18
N VAL A 241 21.99 -8.39 -13.89
CA VAL A 241 21.28 -7.85 -12.74
C VAL A 241 19.78 -7.65 -13.10
N LYS A 242 18.83 -8.14 -12.30
CA LYS A 242 17.41 -7.82 -12.51
C LYS A 242 17.17 -6.36 -12.15
N HIS A 243 16.53 -5.60 -13.05
CA HIS A 243 16.22 -4.20 -12.82
C HIS A 243 14.77 -3.90 -13.25
N ARG A 244 14.05 -3.13 -12.43
CA ARG A 244 12.70 -2.62 -12.76
C ARG A 244 12.58 -1.16 -12.35
N THR A 245 11.96 -0.37 -13.21
CA THR A 245 11.62 1.03 -12.95
C THR A 245 10.12 1.20 -12.95
N PHE A 246 9.59 1.83 -11.89
CA PHE A 246 8.19 2.14 -11.72
C PHE A 246 8.00 3.65 -11.75
N HIS A 247 7.25 4.13 -12.72
CA HIS A 247 6.92 5.56 -12.87
C HIS A 247 5.54 5.70 -13.52
N TYR A 248 4.58 6.24 -12.78
CA TYR A 248 3.19 6.33 -13.21
C TYR A 248 2.68 7.78 -13.14
N PRO A 249 2.79 8.54 -14.23
CA PRO A 249 2.32 9.93 -14.29
C PRO A 249 0.81 10.07 -14.10
N GLY A 250 0.02 9.04 -14.45
CA GLY A 250 -1.43 8.99 -14.24
C GLY A 250 -1.86 8.55 -12.84
N GLY A 251 -0.92 8.12 -11.98
CA GLY A 251 -1.23 7.75 -10.58
C GLY A 251 -2.27 6.64 -10.47
N LEU A 252 -3.36 6.88 -9.71
CA LEU A 252 -4.41 5.88 -9.49
C LEU A 252 -5.16 5.48 -10.77
N VAL A 253 -5.23 6.35 -11.77
CA VAL A 253 -5.81 6.02 -13.07
C VAL A 253 -5.01 4.92 -13.76
N ASP A 254 -3.69 5.00 -13.70
CA ASP A 254 -2.79 3.97 -14.24
C ASP A 254 -2.88 2.68 -13.42
N PHE A 255 -3.07 2.81 -12.09
CA PHE A 255 -3.28 1.64 -11.25
C PHE A 255 -4.55 0.87 -11.63
N VAL A 256 -5.67 1.55 -11.88
CA VAL A 256 -6.92 0.90 -12.32
C VAL A 256 -6.76 0.27 -13.69
N LYS A 257 -6.06 0.92 -14.63
CA LYS A 257 -5.72 0.31 -15.93
C LYS A 257 -4.88 -0.96 -15.74
N HIS A 258 -3.90 -0.92 -14.84
CA HIS A 258 -3.08 -2.09 -14.51
C HIS A 258 -3.92 -3.25 -13.93
N ILE A 259 -4.85 -2.98 -13.01
CA ILE A 259 -5.78 -3.98 -12.46
C ILE A 259 -6.65 -4.60 -13.58
N ASN A 260 -7.06 -3.79 -14.55
CA ASN A 260 -7.93 -4.21 -15.64
C ASN A 260 -7.20 -4.70 -16.90
N ARG A 261 -5.84 -4.72 -16.93
CA ARG A 261 -5.05 -5.08 -18.12
C ARG A 261 -5.40 -6.43 -18.74
N THR A 262 -5.83 -7.40 -17.92
CA THR A 262 -6.24 -8.74 -18.36
C THR A 262 -7.75 -8.94 -18.39
N LYS A 263 -8.52 -7.87 -18.12
CA LYS A 263 -9.98 -7.89 -18.06
C LYS A 263 -10.52 -7.02 -19.19
N SER A 264 -11.75 -7.24 -19.61
CA SER A 264 -12.40 -6.46 -20.67
C SER A 264 -13.19 -5.31 -20.04
N PRO A 265 -12.67 -4.05 -20.03
CA PRO A 265 -13.43 -2.91 -19.56
C PRO A 265 -14.71 -2.71 -20.36
N ILE A 266 -15.81 -2.33 -19.69
CA ILE A 266 -17.10 -2.05 -20.36
C ILE A 266 -17.27 -0.59 -20.77
N GLN A 267 -16.40 0.28 -20.28
CA GLN A 267 -16.28 1.69 -20.63
C GLN A 267 -14.84 2.03 -20.98
N GLN A 268 -14.61 2.98 -21.88
CA GLN A 268 -13.26 3.29 -22.35
C GLN A 268 -12.46 4.10 -21.32
N SER A 269 -13.09 5.08 -20.68
CA SER A 269 -12.42 5.96 -19.73
C SER A 269 -12.39 5.37 -18.33
N VAL A 270 -11.25 5.52 -17.65
CA VAL A 270 -11.18 5.36 -16.20
C VAL A 270 -11.78 6.62 -15.56
N ILE A 271 -12.70 6.43 -14.62
CA ILE A 271 -13.22 7.53 -13.80
C ILE A 271 -12.15 7.85 -12.77
N GLY A 272 -11.65 9.09 -12.78
CA GLY A 272 -10.66 9.55 -11.80
C GLY A 272 -11.06 10.93 -11.28
N PHE A 273 -10.97 11.12 -9.97
CA PHE A 273 -11.20 12.42 -9.32
C PHE A 273 -10.50 12.49 -7.97
N ASP A 274 -10.29 13.69 -7.51
CA ASP A 274 -9.73 14.01 -6.20
C ASP A 274 -10.57 15.06 -5.47
N GLY A 275 -10.35 15.18 -4.18
CA GLY A 275 -10.96 16.22 -3.34
C GLY A 275 -10.13 16.48 -2.09
N LYS A 276 -10.16 17.74 -1.65
CA LYS A 276 -9.47 18.22 -0.44
C LYS A 276 -10.43 18.96 0.45
N GLY A 277 -10.28 18.82 1.75
CA GLY A 277 -11.07 19.55 2.74
C GLY A 277 -10.83 19.03 4.15
N ASP A 278 -11.01 19.90 5.14
CA ASP A 278 -10.97 19.56 6.57
C ASP A 278 -9.68 18.81 7.01
N GLY A 279 -8.54 19.13 6.38
CA GLY A 279 -7.26 18.46 6.67
C GLY A 279 -7.12 17.08 6.04
N HIS A 280 -8.03 16.69 5.14
CA HIS A 280 -8.03 15.41 4.44
C HIS A 280 -7.94 15.62 2.93
N GLU A 281 -7.34 14.64 2.26
CA GLU A 281 -7.37 14.51 0.80
C GLU A 281 -7.89 13.12 0.45
N VAL A 282 -8.64 13.02 -0.64
CA VAL A 282 -9.05 11.74 -1.22
C VAL A 282 -8.78 11.76 -2.71
N GLU A 283 -8.24 10.68 -3.22
CA GLU A 283 -8.12 10.40 -4.65
C GLU A 283 -8.79 9.06 -4.92
N VAL A 284 -9.62 9.01 -5.96
CA VAL A 284 -10.35 7.80 -6.35
C VAL A 284 -10.19 7.60 -7.85
N ALA A 285 -9.90 6.37 -8.23
CA ALA A 285 -9.98 5.94 -9.62
C ALA A 285 -10.78 4.65 -9.70
N MET A 286 -11.61 4.49 -10.74
CA MET A 286 -12.43 3.30 -10.92
C MET A 286 -12.81 3.06 -12.38
N GLN A 287 -13.08 1.78 -12.69
CA GLN A 287 -13.57 1.36 -14.01
C GLN A 287 -14.25 -0.01 -13.87
N TRP A 288 -15.37 -0.21 -14.57
CA TRP A 288 -16.02 -1.51 -14.61
C TRP A 288 -15.48 -2.37 -15.77
N ASN A 289 -15.47 -3.67 -15.56
CA ASN A 289 -15.12 -4.69 -16.54
C ASN A 289 -16.22 -5.73 -16.68
N GLY A 290 -16.09 -6.64 -17.65
CA GLY A 290 -17.05 -7.71 -17.91
C GLY A 290 -17.12 -8.82 -16.87
N GLY A 291 -16.26 -8.81 -15.86
CA GLY A 291 -16.21 -9.82 -14.79
C GLY A 291 -17.37 -9.71 -13.80
N TYR A 292 -17.40 -10.67 -12.86
CA TYR A 292 -18.44 -10.79 -11.83
C TYR A 292 -17.94 -10.43 -10.43
N SER A 293 -16.64 -10.36 -10.22
CA SER A 293 -16.03 -10.02 -8.91
C SER A 293 -15.61 -8.56 -8.86
N GLU A 294 -15.79 -7.94 -7.71
CA GLU A 294 -15.19 -6.63 -7.40
C GLU A 294 -13.69 -6.76 -7.09
N SER A 295 -12.93 -5.70 -7.36
CA SER A 295 -11.53 -5.54 -7.02
C SER A 295 -11.33 -4.13 -6.48
N VAL A 296 -11.60 -3.94 -5.19
CA VAL A 296 -11.50 -2.64 -4.51
C VAL A 296 -10.25 -2.64 -3.64
N HIS A 297 -9.36 -1.70 -3.88
CA HIS A 297 -8.13 -1.50 -3.15
C HIS A 297 -8.18 -0.18 -2.40
N THR A 298 -7.85 -0.19 -1.12
CA THR A 298 -7.96 0.99 -0.27
C THR A 298 -6.67 1.29 0.46
N PHE A 299 -6.34 2.58 0.52
CA PHE A 299 -5.10 3.06 1.09
C PHE A 299 -5.34 4.28 1.97
N ALA A 300 -4.60 4.37 3.06
CA ALA A 300 -4.54 5.55 3.91
C ALA A 300 -3.07 5.92 4.15
N ASN A 301 -2.66 7.12 3.74
CA ASN A 301 -1.27 7.57 3.78
C ASN A 301 -0.30 6.54 3.15
N THR A 302 -0.62 6.05 1.96
CA THR A 302 0.09 5.00 1.21
C THR A 302 0.07 3.59 1.81
N ILE A 303 -0.49 3.42 3.01
CA ILE A 303 -0.61 2.13 3.68
C ILE A 303 -1.81 1.38 3.12
N ASN A 304 -1.61 0.12 2.73
CA ASN A 304 -2.68 -0.74 2.23
C ASN A 304 -3.61 -1.17 3.39
N THR A 305 -4.85 -0.70 3.37
CA THR A 305 -5.89 -1.05 4.34
C THR A 305 -6.73 -2.20 3.81
N HIS A 306 -6.15 -3.40 3.75
CA HIS A 306 -6.78 -4.56 3.11
C HIS A 306 -8.08 -5.05 3.82
N GLU A 307 -8.34 -4.62 5.05
CA GLU A 307 -9.60 -4.80 5.74
C GLU A 307 -10.56 -3.60 5.58
N GLY A 308 -10.21 -2.65 4.70
CA GLY A 308 -11.01 -1.48 4.41
C GLY A 308 -10.96 -0.40 5.49
N GLY A 309 -12.12 0.11 5.83
CA GLY A 309 -12.30 1.15 6.85
C GLY A 309 -13.27 2.24 6.43
N THR A 310 -13.26 3.34 7.16
CA THR A 310 -14.22 4.43 7.02
C THR A 310 -14.21 5.10 5.65
N HIS A 311 -13.06 5.19 4.99
CA HIS A 311 -12.92 5.71 3.62
C HIS A 311 -13.59 4.81 2.59
N GLU A 312 -13.45 3.47 2.72
CA GLU A 312 -14.16 2.53 1.87
C GLU A 312 -15.66 2.56 2.10
N GLU A 313 -16.10 2.63 3.36
CA GLU A 313 -17.52 2.74 3.70
C GLU A 313 -18.14 4.02 3.10
N GLY A 314 -17.44 5.16 3.16
CA GLY A 314 -17.87 6.41 2.55
C GLY A 314 -18.03 6.29 1.03
N PHE A 315 -17.03 5.71 0.36
CA PHE A 315 -17.07 5.44 -1.07
C PHE A 315 -18.21 4.50 -1.47
N ARG A 316 -18.37 3.35 -0.81
CA ARG A 316 -19.43 2.36 -1.08
C ARG A 316 -20.83 2.95 -0.91
N SER A 317 -21.02 3.78 0.12
CA SER A 317 -22.27 4.47 0.38
C SER A 317 -22.59 5.48 -0.72
N ALA A 318 -21.65 6.33 -1.08
CA ALA A 318 -21.81 7.33 -2.13
C ALA A 318 -22.11 6.68 -3.49
N LEU A 319 -21.32 5.69 -3.88
CA LEU A 319 -21.49 5.00 -5.15
C LEU A 319 -22.90 4.39 -5.27
N THR A 320 -23.36 3.72 -4.21
CA THR A 320 -24.69 3.11 -4.17
C THR A 320 -25.80 4.16 -4.30
N THR A 321 -25.65 5.29 -3.62
CA THR A 321 -26.61 6.40 -3.64
C THR A 321 -26.71 7.04 -5.03
N VAL A 322 -25.55 7.39 -5.61
CA VAL A 322 -25.50 8.09 -6.90
C VAL A 322 -26.01 7.23 -8.04
N VAL A 323 -25.58 5.95 -8.10
CA VAL A 323 -26.02 5.04 -9.17
C VAL A 323 -27.52 4.79 -9.10
N ASN A 324 -28.10 4.56 -7.92
CA ASN A 324 -29.55 4.38 -7.77
C ASN A 324 -30.33 5.63 -8.17
N LYS A 325 -29.88 6.82 -7.74
CA LYS A 325 -30.49 8.09 -8.11
C LYS A 325 -30.49 8.28 -9.64
N TYR A 326 -29.31 8.15 -10.25
CA TYR A 326 -29.17 8.30 -11.68
C TYR A 326 -30.03 7.28 -12.47
N ALA A 327 -30.06 6.01 -12.04
CA ALA A 327 -30.86 4.97 -12.67
C ALA A 327 -32.35 5.28 -12.69
N LYS A 328 -32.88 5.89 -11.60
CA LYS A 328 -34.29 6.33 -11.52
C LYS A 328 -34.53 7.60 -12.32
N ASP A 329 -33.70 8.62 -12.19
CA ASP A 329 -33.83 9.90 -12.89
C ASP A 329 -33.83 9.70 -14.42
N LYS A 330 -32.99 8.80 -14.90
CA LYS A 330 -32.92 8.44 -16.35
C LYS A 330 -33.87 7.31 -16.79
N LYS A 331 -34.75 6.85 -15.89
CA LYS A 331 -35.73 5.76 -16.14
C LYS A 331 -35.10 4.45 -16.61
N LEU A 332 -33.85 4.19 -16.23
CA LEU A 332 -33.15 2.91 -16.46
C LEU A 332 -33.62 1.85 -15.47
N LEU A 333 -34.12 2.26 -14.33
CA LEU A 333 -34.80 1.46 -13.32
C LEU A 333 -36.24 1.98 -13.20
N LYS A 334 -37.24 1.08 -13.22
CA LYS A 334 -38.65 1.47 -13.08
C LYS A 334 -38.94 1.84 -11.62
N ASP A 335 -39.90 2.74 -11.39
CA ASP A 335 -40.30 3.19 -10.03
C ASP A 335 -40.71 2.03 -9.11
N LYS A 336 -41.28 0.96 -9.69
CA LYS A 336 -41.72 -0.24 -8.97
C LYS A 336 -40.60 -1.27 -8.72
N ASP A 337 -39.45 -1.12 -9.37
CA ASP A 337 -38.33 -2.02 -9.18
C ASP A 337 -37.60 -1.68 -7.86
N PRO A 338 -37.12 -2.70 -7.13
CA PRO A 338 -36.32 -2.45 -5.94
C PRO A 338 -35.01 -1.73 -6.30
N ASN A 339 -34.48 -0.95 -5.38
CA ASN A 339 -33.16 -0.34 -5.55
C ASN A 339 -32.10 -1.42 -5.83
N LEU A 340 -31.10 -1.05 -6.61
CA LEU A 340 -29.88 -1.84 -6.81
C LEU A 340 -29.14 -1.93 -5.48
N THR A 341 -28.67 -3.13 -5.13
CA THR A 341 -27.82 -3.32 -3.96
C THR A 341 -26.39 -2.87 -4.28
N GLY A 342 -25.61 -2.61 -3.24
CA GLY A 342 -24.19 -2.30 -3.42
C GLY A 342 -23.44 -3.37 -4.22
N ASP A 343 -23.76 -4.65 -3.98
CA ASP A 343 -23.13 -5.77 -4.68
C ASP A 343 -23.49 -5.81 -6.15
N ASP A 344 -24.76 -5.49 -6.52
CA ASP A 344 -25.17 -5.39 -7.93
C ASP A 344 -24.38 -4.30 -8.67
N ILE A 345 -24.12 -3.17 -8.00
CA ILE A 345 -23.41 -2.02 -8.57
C ILE A 345 -21.92 -2.30 -8.70
N ARG A 346 -21.34 -2.99 -7.72
CA ARG A 346 -19.90 -3.26 -7.70
C ARG A 346 -19.49 -4.53 -8.46
N GLU A 347 -20.42 -5.25 -9.05
CA GLU A 347 -20.10 -6.39 -9.90
C GLU A 347 -19.21 -5.95 -11.08
N GLY A 348 -17.99 -6.52 -11.15
CA GLY A 348 -16.98 -6.17 -12.14
C GLY A 348 -16.30 -4.83 -11.93
N LEU A 349 -16.49 -4.17 -10.77
CA LEU A 349 -15.81 -2.91 -10.43
C LEU A 349 -14.34 -3.17 -10.07
N ALA A 350 -13.43 -2.46 -10.71
CA ALA A 350 -12.07 -2.23 -10.27
C ALA A 350 -11.97 -0.79 -9.74
N ALA A 351 -11.61 -0.60 -8.48
CA ALA A 351 -11.50 0.71 -7.87
C ALA A 351 -10.29 0.80 -6.92
N VAL A 352 -9.69 1.97 -6.88
CA VAL A 352 -8.64 2.32 -5.93
C VAL A 352 -9.07 3.60 -5.21
N ILE A 353 -9.05 3.56 -3.89
CA ILE A 353 -9.38 4.69 -3.02
C ILE A 353 -8.16 4.99 -2.16
N SER A 354 -7.57 6.15 -2.29
CA SER A 354 -6.46 6.62 -1.49
C SER A 354 -6.85 7.86 -0.71
N VAL A 355 -6.65 7.83 0.61
CA VAL A 355 -6.86 9.01 1.46
C VAL A 355 -5.55 9.44 2.09
N LYS A 356 -5.37 10.76 2.24
CA LYS A 356 -4.35 11.37 3.06
C LYS A 356 -5.00 12.00 4.27
N VAL A 357 -4.58 11.58 5.44
CA VAL A 357 -5.14 11.97 6.73
C VAL A 357 -4.01 12.43 7.63
N SER A 358 -4.11 13.62 8.23
CA SER A 358 -3.05 14.16 9.08
C SER A 358 -2.84 13.33 10.36
N GLN A 359 -3.92 12.84 10.95
CA GLN A 359 -3.92 12.02 12.17
C GLN A 359 -4.71 10.73 11.98
N PRO A 360 -4.21 9.76 11.19
CA PRO A 360 -4.94 8.53 10.93
C PRO A 360 -4.99 7.63 12.14
N GLN A 361 -6.17 7.05 12.38
CA GLN A 361 -6.43 6.08 13.42
C GLN A 361 -6.65 4.72 12.76
N PHE A 362 -5.79 3.76 13.08
CA PHE A 362 -5.90 2.41 12.54
C PHE A 362 -6.33 1.42 13.62
N GLU A 363 -7.08 0.41 13.21
CA GLU A 363 -7.33 -0.74 14.06
C GLU A 363 -6.07 -1.63 14.08
N GLY A 364 -5.37 -1.64 15.22
CA GLY A 364 -4.17 -2.45 15.45
C GLY A 364 -2.87 -1.94 14.81
N GLN A 365 -1.75 -2.54 15.24
CA GLN A 365 -0.40 -2.18 14.84
C GLN A 365 -0.11 -2.44 13.34
N THR A 366 -0.78 -3.41 12.75
CA THR A 366 -0.61 -3.79 11.34
C THR A 366 -1.30 -2.83 10.36
N LYS A 367 -2.01 -1.81 10.88
CA LYS A 367 -2.66 -0.72 10.12
C LYS A 367 -3.60 -1.21 9.01
N THR A 368 -4.28 -2.34 9.23
CA THR A 368 -5.06 -3.03 8.20
C THR A 368 -6.39 -2.38 7.89
N LYS A 369 -6.90 -1.54 8.81
CA LYS A 369 -8.21 -0.88 8.70
C LYS A 369 -8.18 0.52 9.27
N LEU A 370 -8.73 1.49 8.53
CA LEU A 370 -8.84 2.89 8.95
C LEU A 370 -10.10 3.11 9.78
N GLY A 371 -9.95 3.76 10.96
CA GLY A 371 -11.02 3.97 11.92
C GLY A 371 -11.59 5.39 12.01
N ASN A 372 -10.98 6.39 11.41
CA ASN A 372 -11.38 7.81 11.47
C ASN A 372 -12.82 8.03 10.99
N THR A 373 -13.75 8.36 11.87
CA THR A 373 -15.18 8.50 11.52
C THR A 373 -15.46 9.70 10.62
N GLU A 374 -14.71 10.79 10.78
CA GLU A 374 -14.80 12.01 9.97
C GLU A 374 -14.44 11.76 8.49
N VAL A 375 -13.49 10.86 8.24
CA VAL A 375 -13.05 10.48 6.89
C VAL A 375 -14.19 9.84 6.09
N LYS A 376 -15.06 9.06 6.74
CA LYS A 376 -16.26 8.50 6.08
C LYS A 376 -17.14 9.57 5.46
N SER A 377 -17.49 10.58 6.25
CA SER A 377 -18.35 11.68 5.82
C SER A 377 -17.70 12.53 4.72
N PHE A 378 -16.41 12.80 4.86
CA PHE A 378 -15.61 13.53 3.88
C PHE A 378 -15.56 12.78 2.53
N VAL A 379 -15.17 11.51 2.53
CA VAL A 379 -15.10 10.70 1.30
C VAL A 379 -16.48 10.55 0.68
N GLN A 380 -17.52 10.30 1.48
CA GLN A 380 -18.88 10.19 0.98
C GLN A 380 -19.34 11.48 0.29
N LYS A 381 -19.05 12.65 0.85
CA LYS A 381 -19.37 13.95 0.26
C LYS A 381 -18.68 14.14 -1.08
N VAL A 382 -17.35 14.02 -1.12
CA VAL A 382 -16.56 14.18 -2.34
C VAL A 382 -17.03 13.21 -3.43
N CYS A 383 -17.20 11.92 -3.09
CA CYS A 383 -17.66 10.93 -4.04
C CYS A 383 -19.08 11.22 -4.56
N ASN A 384 -20.01 11.67 -3.71
CA ASN A 384 -21.36 12.05 -4.17
C ASN A 384 -21.31 13.17 -5.20
N GLU A 385 -20.54 14.22 -4.95
CA GLU A 385 -20.40 15.39 -5.83
C GLU A 385 -19.75 14.99 -7.16
N GLN A 386 -18.59 14.35 -7.10
CA GLN A 386 -17.79 14.02 -8.28
C GLN A 386 -18.44 12.94 -9.15
N LEU A 387 -19.02 11.90 -8.54
CA LEU A 387 -19.72 10.86 -9.29
C LEU A 387 -21.00 11.40 -9.93
N THR A 388 -21.78 12.23 -9.23
CA THR A 388 -22.96 12.85 -9.83
C THR A 388 -22.57 13.65 -11.06
N HIS A 389 -21.53 14.47 -10.96
CA HIS A 389 -21.02 15.24 -12.09
C HIS A 389 -20.58 14.35 -13.25
N TRP A 390 -19.80 13.28 -12.96
CA TRP A 390 -19.33 12.35 -13.99
C TRP A 390 -20.49 11.65 -14.71
N PHE A 391 -21.49 11.13 -13.96
CA PHE A 391 -22.65 10.44 -14.54
C PHE A 391 -23.48 11.35 -15.43
N GLU A 392 -23.59 12.63 -15.08
CA GLU A 392 -24.31 13.63 -15.90
C GLU A 392 -23.51 14.02 -17.15
N ALA A 393 -22.19 14.16 -17.03
CA ALA A 393 -21.30 14.55 -18.12
C ALA A 393 -21.04 13.41 -19.14
N ASN A 394 -21.18 12.13 -18.73
CA ASN A 394 -20.87 10.96 -19.54
C ASN A 394 -22.06 10.01 -19.69
N PRO A 395 -23.20 10.45 -20.27
CA PRO A 395 -24.45 9.66 -20.26
C PRO A 395 -24.35 8.32 -21.00
N ALA A 396 -23.48 8.20 -21.99
CA ALA A 396 -23.30 6.95 -22.73
C ALA A 396 -22.63 5.88 -21.84
N ASP A 397 -21.51 6.21 -21.21
CA ASP A 397 -20.78 5.32 -20.30
C ASP A 397 -21.59 5.03 -19.04
N ALA A 398 -22.24 6.06 -18.47
CA ALA A 398 -23.13 5.91 -17.32
C ALA A 398 -24.27 4.90 -17.59
N LYS A 399 -24.85 4.93 -18.78
CA LYS A 399 -25.89 3.96 -19.19
C LYS A 399 -25.34 2.55 -19.24
N VAL A 400 -24.13 2.35 -19.74
CA VAL A 400 -23.48 1.02 -19.80
C VAL A 400 -23.27 0.47 -18.40
N VAL A 401 -22.73 1.30 -17.48
CA VAL A 401 -22.49 0.92 -16.07
C VAL A 401 -23.81 0.57 -15.37
N VAL A 402 -24.84 1.41 -15.50
CA VAL A 402 -26.13 1.16 -14.85
C VAL A 402 -26.80 -0.09 -15.43
N ASN A 403 -26.74 -0.31 -16.74
CA ASN A 403 -27.32 -1.52 -17.36
C ASN A 403 -26.64 -2.80 -16.85
N LYS A 404 -25.32 -2.78 -16.64
CA LYS A 404 -24.61 -3.90 -16.01
C LYS A 404 -25.15 -4.17 -14.61
N ALA A 405 -25.28 -3.15 -13.77
CA ALA A 405 -25.83 -3.28 -12.41
C ALA A 405 -27.28 -3.78 -12.40
N VAL A 406 -28.12 -3.31 -13.35
CA VAL A 406 -29.50 -3.79 -13.52
C VAL A 406 -29.52 -5.27 -13.92
N SER A 407 -28.62 -5.69 -14.83
CA SER A 407 -28.51 -7.10 -15.24
C SER A 407 -28.08 -7.99 -14.08
N SER A 408 -27.13 -7.54 -13.25
CA SER A 408 -26.70 -8.23 -12.01
C SER A 408 -27.87 -8.39 -11.04
N ALA A 409 -28.63 -7.32 -10.80
CA ALA A 409 -29.80 -7.36 -9.93
C ALA A 409 -30.88 -8.34 -10.43
N GLN A 410 -31.13 -8.36 -11.75
CA GLN A 410 -32.07 -9.31 -12.37
C GLN A 410 -31.61 -10.76 -12.20
N ALA A 411 -30.33 -11.05 -12.42
CA ALA A 411 -29.76 -12.37 -12.20
C ALA A 411 -29.88 -12.83 -10.74
N ARG A 412 -29.58 -11.95 -9.78
CA ARG A 412 -29.72 -12.20 -8.35
C ARG A 412 -31.17 -12.51 -7.96
N ILE A 413 -32.13 -11.71 -8.47
CA ILE A 413 -33.57 -11.91 -8.19
C ILE A 413 -34.05 -13.23 -8.79
N ALA A 414 -33.64 -13.56 -10.03
CA ALA A 414 -33.98 -14.81 -10.68
C ALA A 414 -33.41 -16.02 -9.91
N ALA A 415 -32.17 -15.96 -9.49
CA ALA A 415 -31.53 -17.02 -8.69
C ALA A 415 -32.23 -17.21 -7.33
N ARG A 416 -32.68 -16.13 -6.67
CA ARG A 416 -33.43 -16.20 -5.43
C ARG A 416 -34.79 -16.88 -5.65
N LYS A 417 -35.54 -16.46 -6.67
CA LYS A 417 -36.85 -17.08 -7.01
C LYS A 417 -36.70 -18.58 -7.34
N ALA A 418 -35.68 -18.95 -8.09
CA ALA A 418 -35.41 -20.35 -8.38
C ALA A 418 -35.16 -21.18 -7.12
N ARG A 419 -34.33 -20.69 -6.19
CA ARG A 419 -34.08 -21.35 -4.89
C ARG A 419 -35.34 -21.47 -4.03
N GLU A 420 -36.18 -20.44 -4.01
CA GLU A 420 -37.47 -20.47 -3.28
C GLU A 420 -38.42 -21.50 -3.85
N LEU A 421 -38.50 -21.62 -5.18
CA LEU A 421 -39.31 -22.64 -5.85
C LEU A 421 -38.84 -24.08 -5.55
N VAL A 422 -37.53 -24.32 -5.55
CA VAL A 422 -36.97 -25.62 -5.18
C VAL A 422 -37.30 -25.96 -3.74
N ARG A 423 -37.13 -25.00 -2.80
CA ARG A 423 -37.47 -25.20 -1.38
C ARG A 423 -38.96 -25.47 -1.16
N ARG A 424 -39.85 -24.80 -1.90
CA ARG A 424 -41.30 -25.05 -1.83
C ARG A 424 -41.65 -26.45 -2.35
N LYS A 425 -41.04 -26.90 -3.44
CA LYS A 425 -41.24 -28.25 -3.96
C LYS A 425 -40.78 -29.30 -2.98
N SER A 426 -39.60 -29.16 -2.36
CA SER A 426 -39.13 -30.11 -1.36
C SER A 426 -39.99 -30.14 -0.08
N ALA A 427 -40.57 -28.99 0.32
CA ALA A 427 -41.48 -28.93 1.47
C ALA A 427 -42.85 -29.57 1.18
N THR A 428 -43.33 -29.50 -0.08
CA THR A 428 -44.58 -30.20 -0.51
C THR A 428 -44.37 -31.69 -0.72
N ASP A 429 -43.21 -32.14 -1.14
CA ASP A 429 -42.87 -33.58 -1.28
C ASP A 429 -42.70 -34.27 0.06
N LEU A 430 -42.31 -33.53 1.14
CA LEU A 430 -42.28 -34.08 2.50
C LEU A 430 -43.68 -34.18 3.16
N GLY A 431 -44.72 -33.57 2.54
CA GLY A 431 -46.10 -33.63 3.01
C GLY A 431 -46.91 -34.85 2.48
N GLY A 432 -46.33 -35.61 1.57
CA GLY A 432 -46.94 -36.81 1.02
C GLY A 432 -46.59 -38.11 1.78
N LEU A 433 -46.98 -38.23 3.04
CA LEU A 433 -47.07 -39.55 3.63
C LEU A 433 -48.09 -40.37 2.85
N PRO A 434 -47.73 -41.56 2.31
CA PRO A 434 -48.72 -42.44 1.70
C PRO A 434 -49.63 -42.95 2.82
N GLY A 435 -50.80 -42.33 2.91
CA GLY A 435 -51.90 -42.90 3.68
C GLY A 435 -52.39 -44.15 2.97
N LYS A 436 -51.89 -45.31 3.38
CA LYS A 436 -52.55 -46.58 3.23
C LYS A 436 -51.79 -47.67 3.98
N LEU A 437 -52.17 -47.89 5.21
CA LEU A 437 -52.22 -49.20 5.83
C LEU A 437 -53.55 -49.25 6.61
N ALA A 438 -54.52 -49.78 5.89
CA ALA A 438 -55.69 -50.42 6.54
C ALA A 438 -55.47 -51.93 6.42
#